data_c852a0d9676a2b6c688b40d8623addf8
#
_entry.id   c852a0d9676a2b6c688b40d8623addf8
#
_cell.length_a   1.000
_cell.length_b   1.000
_cell.length_c   1.000
_cell.angle_alpha   90.00
_cell.angle_beta   90.00
_cell.angle_gamma   90.00
#
_symmetry.space_group_name_H-M   'P 1'
#
loop_
_entity.id
_entity.type
_entity.pdbx_description
1 polymer ?
#
loop_
_entity_poly.entity_id
_entity_poly.type
_entity_poly.pdbx_seq_one_letter_code
_entity_poly.pdbx_strand_id
1 'polypeptide(L)'
;MTAARNTSVTDFTLTNEPLGDEEISLILAALFKKIDVPARKSEPAPKTILMDFFGIAKTMKTSTTTRVEQPFRRCKFNTFCPPETAELAEIRNKSSESPIVFQARHLAGVEDYVLNLATDRSFHVAILSRGLIDMLYWYERGTRKGLYSAAHHESAKQRIYELLRLDLVDSFVFFTCSPEVAIKREYDGALTQERGSNMSESSLVQSLAIYEEVLADVEKHVPGLPIFRLDTSDCTDPGQAARELLRLILPAICKRFGVRTGSFLPRSPSLIEKQTRHNDYFEEQLKLKGYPSLRAIESAGFVSIGTAEQEDTYLNPHPEKADSDGYFDEIVRLRREGNAWKFIHKGPQNDRIFSHRRPLSMEVDAEDVLAIRGRYPELLTLKKTRRCFNIEGASAGDSWFTLHLDNVEGLGAFSELRAHGSSESTHSEELLRLAEKLGFGLDDIVEGSYLALALKKK
;
A
#
# COMPACT_ATOMS: atom_id res chain seq x y z
N MET A 1 -18.70 -12.27 31.22
CA MET A 1 -19.22 -12.80 29.93
C MET A 1 -18.41 -12.19 28.79
N THR A 2 -17.35 -12.85 28.42
CA THR A 2 -16.42 -12.43 27.36
C THR A 2 -16.82 -13.14 26.08
N ALA A 3 -17.26 -12.37 25.09
CA ALA A 3 -17.57 -12.88 23.76
C ALA A 3 -16.28 -13.38 23.09
N ALA A 4 -16.18 -14.66 22.87
CA ALA A 4 -15.14 -15.29 22.09
C ALA A 4 -15.18 -14.75 20.65
N ARG A 5 -14.14 -14.04 20.23
CA ARG A 5 -13.94 -13.67 18.83
C ARG A 5 -13.33 -14.88 18.11
N ASN A 6 -14.19 -15.63 17.44
CA ASN A 6 -13.75 -16.54 16.37
C ASN A 6 -13.21 -15.70 15.21
N THR A 7 -11.91 -15.57 15.13
CA THR A 7 -11.21 -15.12 13.91
C THR A 7 -10.43 -16.32 13.39
N SER A 8 -11.10 -17.12 12.53
CA SER A 8 -10.40 -18.04 11.64
C SER A 8 -9.30 -17.27 10.89
N VAL A 9 -8.15 -17.91 10.73
CA VAL A 9 -7.10 -17.50 9.80
C VAL A 9 -7.77 -17.31 8.44
N THR A 10 -8.04 -16.07 8.09
CA THR A 10 -8.54 -15.73 6.77
C THR A 10 -7.32 -15.64 5.88
N ASP A 11 -7.19 -16.58 4.96
CA ASP A 11 -6.31 -16.49 3.80
C ASP A 11 -6.56 -15.15 3.09
N PHE A 12 -5.68 -14.20 3.38
CA PHE A 12 -5.61 -12.96 2.64
C PHE A 12 -4.82 -13.24 1.36
N THR A 13 -5.49 -13.71 0.32
CA THR A 13 -4.93 -13.68 -1.03
C THR A 13 -4.86 -12.21 -1.46
N LEU A 14 -3.68 -11.64 -1.27
CA LEU A 14 -3.35 -10.30 -1.74
C LEU A 14 -3.18 -10.35 -3.27
N THR A 15 -3.66 -9.31 -3.93
CA THR A 15 -3.42 -9.10 -5.36
C THR A 15 -1.93 -9.07 -5.67
N ASN A 16 -1.53 -9.63 -6.82
CA ASN A 16 -0.15 -9.82 -7.23
C ASN A 16 0.61 -8.53 -7.60
N GLU A 17 0.02 -7.35 -7.45
CA GLU A 17 0.73 -6.09 -7.70
C GLU A 17 1.17 -5.44 -6.38
N PRO A 18 2.45 -5.05 -6.26
CA PRO A 18 2.95 -4.35 -5.08
C PRO A 18 2.29 -2.97 -4.94
N LEU A 19 1.95 -2.56 -3.71
CA LEU A 19 1.48 -1.20 -3.41
C LEU A 19 2.46 -0.19 -4.01
N GLY A 20 1.95 0.76 -4.78
CA GLY A 20 2.72 1.91 -5.26
C GLY A 20 3.14 2.82 -4.09
N ASP A 21 4.21 3.57 -4.26
CA ASP A 21 4.71 4.49 -3.23
C ASP A 21 3.65 5.53 -2.81
N GLU A 22 2.78 5.93 -3.73
CA GLU A 22 1.66 6.84 -3.47
C GLU A 22 0.58 6.21 -2.58
N GLU A 23 0.21 4.96 -2.84
CA GLU A 23 -0.78 4.25 -2.03
C GLU A 23 -0.28 4.03 -0.61
N ILE A 24 0.98 3.63 -0.45
CA ILE A 24 1.63 3.52 0.85
C ILE A 24 1.59 4.87 1.57
N SER A 25 1.91 5.97 0.89
CA SER A 25 1.90 7.31 1.47
C SER A 25 0.50 7.74 1.92
N LEU A 26 -0.54 7.42 1.14
CA LEU A 26 -1.96 7.70 1.46
C LEU A 26 -2.41 6.95 2.71
N ILE A 27 -2.12 5.65 2.76
CA ILE A 27 -2.46 4.80 3.91
C ILE A 27 -1.75 5.31 5.16
N LEU A 28 -0.46 5.60 5.07
CA LEU A 28 0.32 6.11 6.20
C LEU A 28 -0.17 7.47 6.68
N ALA A 29 -0.55 8.38 5.78
CA ALA A 29 -1.11 9.67 6.18
C ALA A 29 -2.46 9.53 6.90
N ALA A 30 -3.31 8.60 6.47
CA ALA A 30 -4.58 8.29 7.16
C ALA A 30 -4.31 7.68 8.55
N LEU A 31 -3.35 6.77 8.64
CA LEU A 31 -2.92 6.15 9.89
C LEU A 31 -2.33 7.18 10.85
N PHE A 32 -1.48 8.09 10.37
CA PHE A 32 -0.91 9.18 11.17
C PHE A 32 -1.99 10.05 11.81
N LYS A 33 -3.01 10.47 11.05
CA LYS A 33 -4.13 11.25 11.58
C LYS A 33 -4.88 10.54 12.70
N LYS A 34 -4.90 9.22 12.74
CA LYS A 34 -5.54 8.44 13.81
C LYS A 34 -4.67 8.31 15.05
N ILE A 35 -3.36 8.30 14.88
CA ILE A 35 -2.40 8.07 15.97
C ILE A 35 -1.94 9.40 16.59
N ASP A 36 -1.77 10.45 15.79
CA ASP A 36 -1.34 11.80 16.25
C ASP A 36 -2.52 12.66 16.77
N VAL A 37 -3.55 12.02 17.32
CA VAL A 37 -4.65 12.76 17.98
C VAL A 37 -4.21 13.10 19.40
N PRO A 38 -4.22 14.40 19.81
CA PRO A 38 -3.97 14.77 21.19
C PRO A 38 -4.92 14.02 22.12
N ALA A 39 -4.39 13.30 23.08
CA ALA A 39 -5.18 12.53 24.02
C ALA A 39 -6.22 13.44 24.69
N ARG A 40 -7.50 13.25 24.38
CA ARG A 40 -8.56 13.84 25.15
C ARG A 40 -8.50 13.23 26.56
N LYS A 41 -8.74 14.05 27.59
CA LYS A 41 -8.62 13.65 29.01
C LYS A 41 -9.42 12.36 29.38
N SER A 42 -10.32 11.89 28.53
CA SER A 42 -11.20 10.75 28.74
C SER A 42 -10.93 9.53 27.85
N GLU A 43 -10.03 9.62 26.86
CA GLU A 43 -9.73 8.49 25.97
C GLU A 43 -8.28 8.02 26.20
N PRO A 44 -8.02 6.70 26.17
CA PRO A 44 -6.66 6.21 26.22
C PRO A 44 -5.92 6.76 24.99
N ALA A 45 -4.76 7.37 25.24
CA ALA A 45 -3.95 7.89 24.15
C ALA A 45 -3.58 6.75 23.17
N PRO A 46 -3.43 7.09 21.89
CA PRO A 46 -3.09 6.11 20.87
C PRO A 46 -1.77 5.40 21.23
N LYS A 47 -1.77 4.09 21.00
CA LYS A 47 -0.67 3.18 21.26
C LYS A 47 0.38 3.34 20.15
N THR A 48 1.66 3.21 20.50
CA THR A 48 2.74 3.06 19.51
C THR A 48 2.50 1.83 18.64
N ILE A 49 2.67 1.94 17.33
CA ILE A 49 2.72 0.79 16.41
C ILE A 49 4.03 0.05 16.67
N LEU A 50 3.95 -1.15 17.20
CA LEU A 50 5.11 -1.98 17.49
C LEU A 50 5.20 -3.16 16.53
N MET A 51 6.30 -3.27 15.80
CA MET A 51 6.60 -4.34 14.85
C MET A 51 7.82 -5.13 15.30
N ASP A 52 7.79 -6.46 15.19
CA ASP A 52 8.89 -7.36 15.52
C ASP A 52 9.35 -8.13 14.27
N PHE A 53 10.56 -7.89 13.81
CA PHE A 53 11.16 -8.50 12.63
C PHE A 53 12.17 -9.57 13.04
N PHE A 54 11.95 -10.81 12.64
CA PHE A 54 12.78 -11.94 13.01
C PHE A 54 13.05 -12.87 11.80
N GLY A 55 13.92 -13.86 11.96
CA GLY A 55 14.26 -14.83 10.92
C GLY A 55 15.75 -15.06 10.75
N ILE A 56 16.11 -15.90 9.79
CA ILE A 56 17.50 -16.31 9.55
C ILE A 56 18.42 -15.16 9.14
N ALA A 57 19.72 -15.39 9.14
CA ALA A 57 20.70 -14.41 8.70
C ALA A 57 20.58 -14.13 7.19
N LYS A 58 20.99 -12.92 6.76
CA LYS A 58 21.08 -12.49 5.34
C LYS A 58 19.76 -12.47 4.56
N THR A 59 18.65 -12.38 5.26
CA THR A 59 17.30 -12.18 4.67
C THR A 59 16.97 -10.71 4.40
N MET A 60 17.94 -9.83 4.30
CA MET A 60 17.76 -8.38 4.13
C MET A 60 17.02 -7.67 5.28
N LYS A 61 16.81 -8.28 6.45
CA LYS A 61 16.05 -7.69 7.57
C LYS A 61 16.46 -6.24 7.87
N THR A 62 17.70 -6.01 8.24
CA THR A 62 18.22 -4.69 8.64
C THR A 62 18.05 -3.66 7.52
N SER A 63 18.39 -4.02 6.29
CA SER A 63 18.25 -3.13 5.13
C SER A 63 16.78 -2.81 4.82
N THR A 64 15.89 -3.80 4.96
CA THR A 64 14.45 -3.64 4.78
C THR A 64 13.86 -2.78 5.90
N THR A 65 14.29 -2.95 7.16
CA THR A 65 13.87 -2.11 8.29
C THR A 65 14.11 -0.63 7.99
N THR A 66 15.31 -0.28 7.54
CA THR A 66 15.65 1.10 7.16
C THR A 66 14.77 1.63 6.03
N ARG A 67 14.43 0.78 5.05
CA ARG A 67 13.56 1.16 3.94
C ARG A 67 12.10 1.30 4.35
N VAL A 68 11.61 0.47 5.26
CA VAL A 68 10.25 0.56 5.83
C VAL A 68 10.11 1.80 6.71
N GLU A 69 11.13 2.18 7.45
CA GLU A 69 11.12 3.37 8.30
C GLU A 69 10.95 4.67 7.49
N GLN A 70 11.56 4.75 6.31
CA GLN A 70 11.55 5.98 5.50
C GLN A 70 10.16 6.50 5.15
N PRO A 71 9.20 5.73 4.61
CA PRO A 71 7.86 6.21 4.32
C PRO A 71 7.10 6.65 5.57
N PHE A 72 7.27 5.96 6.71
CA PHE A 72 6.70 6.44 7.97
C PHE A 72 7.24 7.82 8.33
N ARG A 73 8.55 8.03 8.31
CA ARG A 73 9.18 9.34 8.58
C ARG A 73 8.71 10.43 7.62
N ARG A 74 8.59 10.13 6.32
CA ARG A 74 8.06 11.07 5.33
C ARG A 74 6.62 11.48 5.62
N CYS A 75 5.82 10.57 6.20
CA CYS A 75 4.46 10.84 6.66
C CYS A 75 4.40 11.41 8.09
N LYS A 76 5.51 11.96 8.61
CA LYS A 76 5.65 12.64 9.92
C LYS A 76 5.57 11.74 11.16
N PHE A 77 5.61 10.43 11.02
CA PHE A 77 5.71 9.55 12.17
C PHE A 77 7.07 9.74 12.85
N ASN A 78 7.05 9.84 14.18
CA ASN A 78 8.25 9.67 14.98
C ASN A 78 8.54 8.18 15.08
N THR A 79 9.65 7.72 14.50
CA THR A 79 10.00 6.29 14.40
C THR A 79 11.20 5.97 15.27
N PHE A 80 11.21 4.77 15.82
CA PHE A 80 12.33 4.25 16.61
C PHE A 80 12.67 2.84 16.12
N CYS A 81 13.92 2.66 15.69
CA CYS A 81 14.48 1.37 15.30
C CYS A 81 15.71 1.12 16.15
N PRO A 82 15.57 0.46 17.31
CA PRO A 82 16.72 0.18 18.17
C PRO A 82 17.70 -0.78 17.47
N PRO A 83 18.98 -0.75 17.83
CA PRO A 83 19.92 -1.80 17.46
C PRO A 83 19.38 -3.17 17.86
N GLU A 84 19.91 -4.26 17.29
CA GLU A 84 19.53 -5.60 17.73
C GLU A 84 19.69 -5.74 19.23
N THR A 85 18.68 -6.31 19.90
CA THR A 85 18.66 -6.44 21.36
C THR A 85 19.89 -7.18 21.91
N ALA A 86 20.47 -8.09 21.11
CA ALA A 86 21.73 -8.76 21.42
C ALA A 86 22.96 -7.81 21.50
N GLU A 87 22.88 -6.63 20.87
CA GLU A 87 23.93 -5.61 20.91
C GLU A 87 23.77 -4.66 22.10
N LEU A 88 22.55 -4.54 22.62
CA LEU A 88 22.17 -3.67 23.72
C LEU A 88 22.53 -4.27 25.09
N ALA A 89 22.53 -5.59 25.20
CA ALA A 89 23.07 -6.21 26.38
C ALA A 89 24.54 -5.78 26.50
N GLU A 90 24.92 -5.02 27.55
CA GLU A 90 26.30 -4.59 27.85
C GLU A 90 27.22 -5.78 28.09
N ILE A 91 27.30 -6.69 27.10
CA ILE A 91 28.08 -7.91 27.20
C ILE A 91 29.43 -7.63 26.61
N ARG A 92 30.30 -7.09 27.44
CA ARG A 92 31.69 -6.78 27.09
C ARG A 92 32.51 -8.01 26.67
N ASN A 93 32.02 -9.24 26.94
CA ASN A 93 32.74 -10.47 26.62
C ASN A 93 31.80 -11.64 26.39
N LYS A 94 31.25 -11.76 25.19
CA LYS A 94 30.41 -12.93 24.78
C LYS A 94 31.12 -14.30 24.99
N SER A 95 32.44 -14.35 25.03
CA SER A 95 33.20 -15.56 25.14
C SER A 95 33.44 -16.03 26.59
N SER A 96 33.22 -15.20 27.59
CA SER A 96 33.48 -15.51 29.00
C SER A 96 32.20 -15.67 29.85
N GLU A 97 31.03 -15.31 29.30
CA GLU A 97 29.77 -15.46 30.03
C GLU A 97 29.11 -16.81 29.77
N SER A 98 28.49 -17.36 30.80
CA SER A 98 27.66 -18.56 30.65
C SER A 98 26.56 -18.32 29.62
N PRO A 99 26.35 -19.24 28.65
CA PRO A 99 25.28 -19.09 27.65
C PRO A 99 23.89 -18.85 28.26
N ILE A 100 23.61 -19.45 29.43
CA ILE A 100 22.35 -19.29 30.15
C ILE A 100 22.18 -17.82 30.64
N VAL A 101 23.24 -17.26 31.25
CA VAL A 101 23.21 -15.89 31.79
C VAL A 101 23.06 -14.89 30.66
N PHE A 102 23.78 -15.08 29.55
CA PHE A 102 23.66 -14.28 28.36
C PHE A 102 22.22 -14.26 27.84
N GLN A 103 21.63 -15.44 27.64
CA GLN A 103 20.30 -15.55 27.07
C GLN A 103 19.21 -15.01 28.01
N ALA A 104 19.36 -15.18 29.33
CA ALA A 104 18.45 -14.63 30.32
C ALA A 104 18.47 -13.09 30.33
N ARG A 105 19.66 -12.47 30.23
CA ARG A 105 19.81 -11.01 30.10
C ARG A 105 19.20 -10.50 28.80
N HIS A 106 19.43 -11.24 27.71
CA HIS A 106 18.88 -10.89 26.41
C HIS A 106 17.35 -10.89 26.46
N LEU A 107 16.73 -11.93 27.00
CA LEU A 107 15.29 -11.99 27.20
C LEU A 107 14.77 -10.83 28.06
N ALA A 108 15.43 -10.54 29.17
CA ALA A 108 15.05 -9.42 30.03
C ALA A 108 15.13 -8.07 29.29
N GLY A 109 16.16 -7.88 28.44
CA GLY A 109 16.28 -6.69 27.60
C GLY A 109 15.17 -6.58 26.53
N VAL A 110 14.82 -7.70 25.86
CA VAL A 110 13.71 -7.73 24.90
C VAL A 110 12.38 -7.42 25.58
N GLU A 111 12.14 -8.01 26.76
CA GLU A 111 10.94 -7.76 27.57
C GLU A 111 10.82 -6.29 27.93
N ASP A 112 11.89 -5.70 28.48
CA ASP A 112 11.92 -4.29 28.84
C ASP A 112 11.65 -3.38 27.63
N TYR A 113 12.25 -3.68 26.48
CA TYR A 113 11.96 -2.96 25.23
C TYR A 113 10.51 -3.05 24.81
N VAL A 114 9.94 -4.26 24.77
CA VAL A 114 8.54 -4.47 24.36
C VAL A 114 7.58 -3.70 25.27
N LEU A 115 7.78 -3.79 26.59
CA LEU A 115 6.92 -3.12 27.58
C LEU A 115 7.08 -1.60 27.50
N ASN A 116 8.30 -1.09 27.44
CA ASN A 116 8.55 0.35 27.37
C ASN A 116 8.04 0.95 26.06
N LEU A 117 8.35 0.35 24.91
CA LEU A 117 7.91 0.86 23.61
C LEU A 117 6.39 0.79 23.42
N ALA A 118 5.72 -0.21 24.00
CA ALA A 118 4.27 -0.30 23.96
C ALA A 118 3.60 0.80 24.80
N THR A 119 4.30 1.37 25.78
CA THR A 119 3.78 2.40 26.72
C THR A 119 4.37 3.78 26.47
N ASP A 120 5.55 3.87 25.84
CA ASP A 120 6.21 5.12 25.49
C ASP A 120 5.51 5.78 24.30
N ARG A 121 5.02 6.99 24.52
CA ARG A 121 4.30 7.80 23.55
C ARG A 121 5.18 8.78 22.79
N SER A 122 6.48 8.75 23.05
CA SER A 122 7.46 9.55 22.30
C SER A 122 7.58 9.10 20.86
N PHE A 123 7.19 7.85 20.59
CA PHE A 123 7.27 7.26 19.26
C PHE A 123 5.88 6.83 18.75
N HIS A 124 5.62 7.11 17.46
CA HIS A 124 4.44 6.63 16.79
C HIS A 124 4.62 5.20 16.26
N VAL A 125 5.85 4.84 15.90
CA VAL A 125 6.22 3.54 15.33
C VAL A 125 7.54 3.07 15.93
N ALA A 126 7.59 1.82 16.36
CA ALA A 126 8.82 1.17 16.77
C ALA A 126 8.99 -0.17 16.02
N ILE A 127 10.20 -0.43 15.52
CA ILE A 127 10.53 -1.65 14.80
C ILE A 127 11.65 -2.36 15.54
N LEU A 128 11.31 -3.47 16.18
CA LEU A 128 12.28 -4.35 16.81
C LEU A 128 12.91 -5.28 15.77
N SER A 129 14.21 -5.48 15.87
CA SER A 129 14.92 -6.56 15.18
C SER A 129 15.27 -7.63 16.19
N ARG A 130 14.81 -8.87 15.95
CA ARG A 130 15.01 -10.02 16.84
C ARG A 130 14.38 -9.86 18.23
N GLY A 131 13.05 -9.69 18.26
CA GLY A 131 12.28 -9.56 19.49
C GLY A 131 11.84 -10.90 20.10
N LEU A 132 10.56 -10.99 20.48
CA LEU A 132 10.04 -12.11 21.31
C LEU A 132 10.10 -13.49 20.61
N ILE A 133 9.74 -13.57 19.32
CA ILE A 133 9.75 -14.87 18.62
C ILE A 133 11.18 -15.33 18.36
N ASP A 134 12.10 -14.40 18.11
CA ASP A 134 13.53 -14.71 17.96
C ASP A 134 14.10 -15.30 19.28
N MET A 135 13.61 -14.85 20.43
CA MET A 135 14.00 -15.42 21.72
C MET A 135 13.59 -16.89 21.85
N LEU A 136 12.37 -17.26 21.44
CA LEU A 136 11.93 -18.65 21.42
C LEU A 136 12.86 -19.51 20.55
N TYR A 137 13.21 -19.00 19.37
CA TYR A 137 14.16 -19.68 18.47
C TYR A 137 15.52 -19.92 19.14
N TRP A 138 16.10 -18.90 19.82
CA TRP A 138 17.41 -19.05 20.45
C TRP A 138 17.39 -20.01 21.64
N TYR A 139 16.31 -20.02 22.42
CA TYR A 139 16.15 -20.98 23.51
C TYR A 139 16.01 -22.41 22.97
N GLU A 140 15.19 -22.63 21.95
CA GLU A 140 15.01 -23.92 21.31
C GLU A 140 16.33 -24.43 20.72
N ARG A 141 17.01 -23.58 19.96
CA ARG A 141 18.30 -23.91 19.36
C ARG A 141 19.37 -24.24 20.41
N GLY A 142 19.43 -23.47 21.49
CA GLY A 142 20.38 -23.67 22.57
C GLY A 142 20.11 -24.99 23.34
N THR A 143 18.84 -25.33 23.55
CA THR A 143 18.43 -26.60 24.16
C THR A 143 18.88 -27.81 23.32
N ARG A 144 18.66 -27.75 22.00
CA ARG A 144 19.16 -28.80 21.07
C ARG A 144 20.66 -28.94 21.05
N LYS A 145 21.39 -27.88 21.34
CA LYS A 145 22.84 -27.89 21.49
C LYS A 145 23.32 -28.29 22.90
N GLY A 146 22.40 -28.61 23.83
CA GLY A 146 22.72 -28.93 25.20
C GLY A 146 23.23 -27.75 26.05
N LEU A 147 23.01 -26.50 25.59
CA LEU A 147 23.43 -25.30 26.32
C LEU A 147 22.47 -24.95 27.46
N TYR A 148 21.20 -25.36 27.38
CA TYR A 148 20.16 -25.15 28.38
C TYR A 148 19.48 -26.48 28.75
N SER A 149 19.00 -26.57 29.99
CA SER A 149 18.12 -27.67 30.39
C SER A 149 16.72 -27.48 29.82
N ALA A 150 15.98 -28.57 29.63
CA ALA A 150 14.56 -28.53 29.22
C ALA A 150 13.71 -27.71 30.19
N ALA A 151 13.96 -27.79 31.49
CA ALA A 151 13.23 -26.99 32.49
C ALA A 151 13.48 -25.46 32.34
N HIS A 152 14.73 -25.09 32.04
CA HIS A 152 15.08 -23.68 31.82
C HIS A 152 14.43 -23.15 30.54
N HIS A 153 14.45 -23.94 29.48
CA HIS A 153 13.76 -23.59 28.22
C HIS A 153 12.27 -23.42 28.42
N GLU A 154 11.61 -24.36 29.09
CA GLU A 154 10.18 -24.28 29.34
C GLU A 154 9.79 -23.03 30.15
N SER A 155 10.56 -22.70 31.19
CA SER A 155 10.36 -21.48 31.99
C SER A 155 10.44 -20.22 31.14
N ALA A 156 11.47 -20.11 30.29
CA ALA A 156 11.62 -18.96 29.40
C ALA A 156 10.48 -18.88 28.37
N LYS A 157 10.07 -20.01 27.81
CA LYS A 157 8.99 -20.15 26.85
C LYS A 157 7.64 -19.66 27.44
N GLN A 158 7.30 -20.09 28.66
CA GLN A 158 6.09 -19.64 29.32
C GLN A 158 6.08 -18.12 29.52
N ARG A 159 7.20 -17.54 29.97
CA ARG A 159 7.33 -16.10 30.13
C ARG A 159 7.14 -15.34 28.80
N ILE A 160 7.71 -15.83 27.71
CA ILE A 160 7.53 -15.23 26.38
C ILE A 160 6.06 -15.33 25.94
N TYR A 161 5.38 -16.45 26.16
CA TYR A 161 3.96 -16.61 25.85
C TYR A 161 3.07 -15.65 26.63
N GLU A 162 3.40 -15.39 27.90
CA GLU A 162 2.68 -14.37 28.69
C GLU A 162 2.81 -12.99 28.05
N LEU A 163 4.01 -12.60 27.60
CA LEU A 163 4.24 -11.34 26.89
C LEU A 163 3.50 -11.28 25.55
N LEU A 164 3.49 -12.35 24.79
CA LEU A 164 2.76 -12.43 23.51
C LEU A 164 1.24 -12.29 23.71
N ARG A 165 0.68 -12.83 24.80
CA ARG A 165 -0.74 -12.70 25.17
C ARG A 165 -1.16 -11.28 25.56
N LEU A 166 -0.21 -10.42 25.94
CA LEU A 166 -0.50 -9.01 26.24
C LEU A 166 -0.90 -8.19 24.99
N ASP A 167 -0.77 -8.79 23.80
CA ASP A 167 -1.16 -8.15 22.53
C ASP A 167 -0.51 -6.77 22.32
N LEU A 168 0.78 -6.65 22.68
CA LEU A 168 1.53 -5.40 22.62
C LEU A 168 2.11 -5.14 21.22
N VAL A 169 2.43 -6.20 20.47
CA VAL A 169 3.05 -6.13 19.15
C VAL A 169 1.98 -6.18 18.07
N ASP A 170 2.01 -5.24 17.14
CA ASP A 170 0.99 -5.07 16.10
C ASP A 170 1.26 -5.92 14.86
N SER A 171 2.51 -6.33 14.64
CA SER A 171 2.88 -7.29 13.59
C SER A 171 4.19 -7.98 13.89
N PHE A 172 4.21 -9.29 13.66
CA PHE A 172 5.41 -10.12 13.69
C PHE A 172 5.75 -10.50 12.24
N VAL A 173 6.98 -10.25 11.82
CA VAL A 173 7.39 -10.54 10.44
C VAL A 173 8.53 -11.53 10.42
N PHE A 174 8.25 -12.71 9.87
CA PHE A 174 9.23 -13.75 9.65
C PHE A 174 9.89 -13.58 8.28
N PHE A 175 11.16 -13.17 8.30
CA PHE A 175 11.97 -13.03 7.09
C PHE A 175 12.64 -14.34 6.74
N THR A 176 12.42 -14.81 5.53
CA THR A 176 13.05 -16.01 4.98
C THR A 176 13.78 -15.72 3.67
N CYS A 177 14.66 -16.60 3.29
CA CYS A 177 15.15 -16.76 1.92
C CYS A 177 15.74 -18.18 1.78
N SER A 178 15.99 -18.61 0.53
CA SER A 178 16.66 -19.88 0.32
C SER A 178 18.10 -19.85 0.90
N PRO A 179 18.62 -20.98 1.39
CA PRO A 179 19.98 -21.06 1.90
C PRO A 179 21.03 -20.58 0.91
N GLU A 180 20.87 -20.91 -0.38
CA GLU A 180 21.77 -20.48 -1.45
C GLU A 180 21.82 -18.97 -1.60
N VAL A 181 20.65 -18.31 -1.54
CA VAL A 181 20.54 -16.84 -1.60
C VAL A 181 21.17 -16.21 -0.37
N ALA A 182 20.94 -16.76 0.83
CA ALA A 182 21.56 -16.27 2.06
C ALA A 182 23.08 -16.36 1.99
N ILE A 183 23.62 -17.49 1.52
CA ILE A 183 25.06 -17.73 1.36
C ILE A 183 25.64 -16.77 0.33
N LYS A 184 24.97 -16.61 -0.82
CA LYS A 184 25.39 -15.66 -1.85
C LYS A 184 25.49 -14.24 -1.28
N ARG A 185 24.45 -13.77 -0.57
CA ARG A 185 24.44 -12.45 0.05
C ARG A 185 25.50 -12.25 1.12
N GLU A 186 25.87 -13.32 1.83
CA GLU A 186 27.01 -13.29 2.75
C GLU A 186 28.31 -12.96 2.01
N TYR A 187 28.58 -13.65 0.89
CA TYR A 187 29.78 -13.42 0.09
C TYR A 187 29.78 -12.05 -0.61
N ASP A 188 28.65 -11.65 -1.17
CA ASP A 188 28.53 -10.35 -1.87
C ASP A 188 28.76 -9.16 -0.91
N GLY A 189 28.46 -9.33 0.38
CA GLY A 189 28.63 -8.31 1.40
C GLY A 189 29.86 -8.48 2.30
N ALA A 190 30.61 -9.57 2.16
CA ALA A 190 31.74 -9.86 3.04
C ALA A 190 33.02 -9.15 2.55
N LEU A 191 33.68 -8.46 3.48
CA LEU A 191 35.03 -7.92 3.26
C LEU A 191 36.13 -8.98 3.42
N THR A 192 35.78 -10.19 3.88
CA THR A 192 36.67 -11.33 4.07
C THR A 192 36.04 -12.59 3.49
N GLN A 193 36.88 -13.58 3.14
CA GLN A 193 36.40 -14.88 2.63
C GLN A 193 35.97 -15.85 3.74
N GLU A 194 36.08 -15.46 5.01
CA GLU A 194 35.67 -16.27 6.13
C GLU A 194 34.14 -16.20 6.32
N ARG A 195 33.52 -17.38 6.36
CA ARG A 195 32.09 -17.50 6.62
C ARG A 195 31.76 -17.25 8.08
N GLY A 196 30.68 -16.54 8.35
CA GLY A 196 30.10 -16.55 9.68
C GLY A 196 29.75 -17.98 10.14
N SER A 197 29.89 -18.26 11.43
CA SER A 197 29.75 -19.62 12.03
C SER A 197 28.37 -20.27 11.77
N ASN A 198 27.36 -19.52 11.37
CA ASN A 198 26.00 -19.97 11.12
C ASN A 198 25.61 -19.91 9.61
N MET A 199 26.58 -19.70 8.73
CA MET A 199 26.35 -19.49 7.29
C MET A 199 26.63 -20.75 6.45
N SER A 200 26.62 -21.96 7.03
CA SER A 200 26.58 -23.20 6.26
C SER A 200 25.14 -23.51 5.83
N GLU A 201 24.97 -24.15 4.69
CA GLU A 201 23.66 -24.58 4.17
C GLU A 201 22.91 -25.41 5.22
N SER A 202 23.56 -26.41 5.81
CA SER A 202 22.98 -27.25 6.86
C SER A 202 22.54 -26.45 8.09
N SER A 203 23.29 -25.41 8.50
CA SER A 203 22.91 -24.53 9.61
C SER A 203 21.71 -23.65 9.27
N LEU A 204 21.62 -23.16 8.04
CA LEU A 204 20.50 -22.36 7.59
C LEU A 204 19.22 -23.18 7.47
N VAL A 205 19.29 -24.38 6.87
CA VAL A 205 18.16 -25.33 6.80
C VAL A 205 17.69 -25.70 8.20
N GLN A 206 18.59 -26.02 9.11
CA GLN A 206 18.24 -26.31 10.51
C GLN A 206 17.59 -25.12 11.19
N SER A 207 18.08 -23.90 10.93
CA SER A 207 17.51 -22.67 11.51
C SER A 207 16.08 -22.43 11.01
N LEU A 208 15.83 -22.60 9.70
CA LEU A 208 14.48 -22.50 9.13
C LEU A 208 13.54 -23.52 9.77
N ALA A 209 13.96 -24.79 9.88
CA ALA A 209 13.15 -25.85 10.51
C ALA A 209 12.79 -25.50 11.97
N ILE A 210 13.74 -24.98 12.76
CA ILE A 210 13.49 -24.58 14.14
C ILE A 210 12.49 -23.41 14.17
N TYR A 211 12.61 -22.41 13.30
CA TYR A 211 11.63 -21.31 13.24
C TYR A 211 10.23 -21.81 12.91
N GLU A 212 10.09 -22.74 11.96
CA GLU A 212 8.78 -23.31 11.62
C GLU A 212 8.14 -24.05 12.81
N GLU A 213 8.92 -24.83 13.54
CA GLU A 213 8.45 -25.50 14.74
C GLU A 213 8.05 -24.51 15.84
N VAL A 214 8.86 -23.46 16.06
CA VAL A 214 8.56 -22.38 17.01
C VAL A 214 7.27 -21.66 16.62
N LEU A 215 7.08 -21.35 15.34
CA LEU A 215 5.88 -20.68 14.86
C LEU A 215 4.63 -21.55 15.02
N ALA A 216 4.72 -22.84 14.72
CA ALA A 216 3.61 -23.77 14.94
C ALA A 216 3.24 -23.89 16.42
N ASP A 217 4.25 -23.89 17.31
CA ASP A 217 4.03 -23.93 18.75
C ASP A 217 3.45 -22.61 19.28
N VAL A 218 3.90 -21.47 18.79
CA VAL A 218 3.32 -20.15 19.09
C VAL A 218 1.85 -20.10 18.68
N GLU A 219 1.50 -20.52 17.46
CA GLU A 219 0.12 -20.53 16.98
C GLU A 219 -0.80 -21.41 17.84
N LYS A 220 -0.28 -22.54 18.31
CA LYS A 220 -1.01 -23.44 19.21
C LYS A 220 -1.29 -22.81 20.57
N HIS A 221 -0.36 -22.05 21.16
CA HIS A 221 -0.46 -21.53 22.53
C HIS A 221 -0.95 -20.10 22.61
N VAL A 222 -0.75 -19.30 21.54
CA VAL A 222 -1.20 -17.92 21.44
C VAL A 222 -1.81 -17.70 20.04
N PRO A 223 -2.98 -18.31 19.77
CA PRO A 223 -3.62 -18.25 18.47
C PRO A 223 -4.03 -16.83 18.10
N GLY A 224 -3.95 -16.52 16.82
CA GLY A 224 -4.41 -15.25 16.26
C GLY A 224 -3.41 -14.09 16.36
N LEU A 225 -2.15 -14.36 16.66
CA LEU A 225 -1.09 -13.35 16.54
C LEU A 225 -0.93 -12.92 15.07
N PRO A 226 -0.69 -11.62 14.81
CA PRO A 226 -0.51 -11.09 13.46
C PRO A 226 0.90 -11.43 12.93
N ILE A 227 1.12 -12.71 12.57
CA ILE A 227 2.39 -13.20 12.03
C ILE A 227 2.33 -13.20 10.51
N PHE A 228 3.29 -12.52 9.88
CA PHE A 228 3.44 -12.40 8.43
C PHE A 228 4.74 -13.08 8.01
N ARG A 229 4.73 -13.66 6.81
CA ARG A 229 5.91 -14.30 6.21
C ARG A 229 6.36 -13.50 5.00
N LEU A 230 7.65 -13.15 4.95
CA LEU A 230 8.25 -12.47 3.81
C LEU A 230 9.42 -13.30 3.30
N ASP A 231 9.22 -13.97 2.18
CA ASP A 231 10.31 -14.61 1.44
C ASP A 231 11.03 -13.56 0.59
N THR A 232 12.30 -13.37 0.83
CA THR A 232 13.14 -12.43 0.11
C THR A 232 14.04 -13.07 -0.94
N SER A 233 13.80 -14.36 -1.27
CA SER A 233 14.66 -15.10 -2.23
C SER A 233 14.76 -14.38 -3.57
N ASP A 234 13.63 -13.89 -4.09
CA ASP A 234 13.52 -13.22 -5.37
C ASP A 234 13.71 -11.69 -5.29
N CYS A 235 13.87 -11.14 -4.07
CA CYS A 235 14.08 -9.71 -3.91
C CYS A 235 15.49 -9.31 -4.37
N THR A 236 15.56 -8.44 -5.36
CA THR A 236 16.81 -7.91 -5.91
C THR A 236 17.40 -6.78 -5.08
N ASP A 237 16.54 -6.04 -4.37
CA ASP A 237 16.93 -4.92 -3.52
C ASP A 237 16.04 -4.79 -2.27
N PRO A 238 16.53 -4.11 -1.22
CA PRO A 238 15.75 -3.91 0.01
C PRO A 238 14.49 -3.04 -0.17
N GLY A 239 14.41 -2.23 -1.20
CA GLY A 239 13.22 -1.40 -1.50
C GLY A 239 12.06 -2.26 -1.99
N GLN A 240 12.33 -3.27 -2.81
CA GLN A 240 11.34 -4.26 -3.20
C GLN A 240 10.82 -5.02 -1.96
N ALA A 241 11.71 -5.57 -1.14
CA ALA A 241 11.32 -6.26 0.08
C ALA A 241 10.50 -5.37 1.04
N ALA A 242 10.83 -4.08 1.13
CA ALA A 242 10.09 -3.12 1.95
C ALA A 242 8.68 -2.84 1.41
N ARG A 243 8.50 -2.72 0.10
CA ARG A 243 7.17 -2.57 -0.51
C ARG A 243 6.30 -3.79 -0.27
N GLU A 244 6.83 -4.99 -0.48
CA GLU A 244 6.11 -6.23 -0.21
C GLU A 244 5.74 -6.37 1.27
N LEU A 245 6.67 -6.02 2.16
CA LEU A 245 6.42 -6.02 3.59
C LEU A 245 5.29 -5.05 3.98
N LEU A 246 5.35 -3.80 3.54
CA LEU A 246 4.31 -2.80 3.85
C LEU A 246 2.94 -3.24 3.33
N ARG A 247 2.88 -3.86 2.15
CA ARG A 247 1.67 -4.44 1.60
C ARG A 247 1.08 -5.53 2.51
N LEU A 248 1.93 -6.36 3.10
CA LEU A 248 1.48 -7.43 4.00
C LEU A 248 0.96 -6.89 5.33
N ILE A 249 1.66 -5.95 5.95
CA ILE A 249 1.40 -5.54 7.34
C ILE A 249 0.43 -4.37 7.47
N LEU A 250 0.42 -3.40 6.51
CA LEU A 250 -0.40 -2.20 6.63
C LEU A 250 -1.90 -2.49 6.77
N PRO A 251 -2.51 -3.46 6.07
CA PRO A 251 -3.92 -3.79 6.26
C PRO A 251 -4.27 -4.20 7.70
N ALA A 252 -3.41 -5.01 8.32
CA ALA A 252 -3.62 -5.47 9.70
C ALA A 252 -3.43 -4.32 10.70
N ILE A 253 -2.39 -3.50 10.53
CA ILE A 253 -2.13 -2.31 11.34
C ILE A 253 -3.32 -1.34 11.22
N CYS A 254 -3.75 -1.01 10.01
CA CYS A 254 -4.89 -0.12 9.80
C CYS A 254 -6.17 -0.64 10.45
N LYS A 255 -6.47 -1.94 10.31
CA LYS A 255 -7.62 -2.56 10.97
C LYS A 255 -7.55 -2.40 12.49
N ARG A 256 -6.38 -2.58 13.09
CA ARG A 256 -6.16 -2.45 14.54
C ARG A 256 -6.38 -1.02 15.04
N PHE A 257 -5.95 -0.03 14.27
CA PHE A 257 -6.13 1.39 14.60
C PHE A 257 -7.44 1.99 14.07
N GLY A 258 -8.37 1.17 13.57
CA GLY A 258 -9.65 1.61 13.06
C GLY A 258 -9.56 2.49 11.82
N VAL A 259 -8.47 2.38 11.07
CA VAL A 259 -8.32 2.98 9.74
C VAL A 259 -8.92 2.03 8.72
N ARG A 260 -9.95 2.47 8.01
CA ARG A 260 -10.56 1.68 6.95
C ARG A 260 -9.64 1.67 5.72
N THR A 261 -8.97 0.56 5.49
CA THR A 261 -8.14 0.38 4.29
C THR A 261 -8.98 0.14 3.03
N GLY A 262 -10.25 -0.18 3.18
CA GLY A 262 -11.17 -0.41 2.07
C GLY A 262 -11.44 0.80 1.18
N SER A 263 -11.09 2.02 1.63
CA SER A 263 -11.13 3.23 0.83
C SER A 263 -9.87 3.48 -0.01
N PHE A 264 -8.77 2.78 0.31
CA PHE A 264 -7.47 2.98 -0.34
C PHE A 264 -6.88 1.69 -0.91
N LEU A 265 -7.38 0.54 -0.48
CA LEU A 265 -6.99 -0.76 -1.02
C LEU A 265 -8.16 -1.30 -1.86
N PRO A 266 -7.88 -1.85 -3.03
CA PRO A 266 -8.92 -2.46 -3.84
C PRO A 266 -9.68 -3.51 -3.01
N ARG A 267 -11.00 -3.34 -2.93
CA ARG A 267 -11.89 -4.31 -2.27
C ARG A 267 -11.84 -5.61 -3.04
N SER A 268 -11.60 -6.70 -2.38
CA SER A 268 -11.65 -8.10 -2.82
C SER A 268 -11.24 -8.45 -4.27
N PRO A 269 -10.59 -9.59 -4.51
CA PRO A 269 -10.16 -10.03 -5.85
C PRO A 269 -11.25 -10.00 -6.92
N SER A 270 -12.52 -10.25 -6.55
CA SER A 270 -13.65 -10.25 -7.52
C SER A 270 -14.04 -8.84 -7.99
N LEU A 271 -13.83 -7.81 -7.18
CA LEU A 271 -14.03 -6.40 -7.57
C LEU A 271 -12.79 -5.85 -8.27
N ILE A 272 -11.60 -6.32 -7.87
CA ILE A 272 -10.33 -6.01 -8.54
C ILE A 272 -10.31 -6.66 -9.93
N GLU A 273 -10.72 -7.92 -10.09
CA GLU A 273 -10.82 -8.53 -11.42
C GLU A 273 -11.81 -7.81 -12.33
N LYS A 274 -12.93 -7.30 -11.80
CA LYS A 274 -13.86 -6.46 -12.56
C LYS A 274 -13.31 -5.05 -12.82
N GLN A 275 -12.55 -4.45 -11.89
CA GLN A 275 -11.96 -3.13 -12.04
C GLN A 275 -10.60 -3.16 -12.72
N THR A 276 -9.75 -4.17 -12.51
CA THR A 276 -8.49 -4.36 -13.25
C THR A 276 -8.76 -4.68 -14.71
N ARG A 277 -9.80 -5.40 -15.06
CA ARG A 277 -10.23 -5.51 -16.48
C ARG A 277 -10.61 -4.16 -17.09
N HIS A 278 -11.01 -3.18 -16.27
CA HIS A 278 -11.28 -1.80 -16.70
C HIS A 278 -10.08 -0.85 -16.53
N ASN A 279 -9.11 -1.16 -15.66
CA ASN A 279 -7.96 -0.29 -15.38
C ASN A 279 -6.67 -0.71 -16.10
N ASP A 280 -6.65 -1.86 -16.78
CA ASP A 280 -5.53 -2.31 -17.62
C ASP A 280 -5.52 -1.70 -19.03
N TYR A 281 -6.38 -0.72 -19.27
CA TYR A 281 -6.39 -0.01 -20.53
C TYR A 281 -5.89 1.43 -20.39
N PHE A 282 -5.19 1.86 -21.42
CA PHE A 282 -4.90 3.27 -21.63
C PHE A 282 -6.13 3.95 -22.24
N GLU A 283 -6.44 5.14 -21.75
CA GLU A 283 -7.46 6.02 -22.30
C GLU A 283 -6.79 7.15 -23.06
N GLU A 284 -6.97 7.20 -24.36
CA GLU A 284 -6.64 8.37 -25.17
C GLU A 284 -7.89 9.14 -25.48
N GLN A 285 -7.90 10.44 -25.24
CA GLN A 285 -9.09 11.29 -25.33
C GLN A 285 -8.85 12.50 -26.19
N LEU A 286 -9.75 12.74 -27.14
CA LEU A 286 -9.85 13.96 -27.94
C LEU A 286 -11.12 14.72 -27.52
N LYS A 287 -10.97 16.00 -27.17
CA LYS A 287 -12.10 16.87 -26.81
C LYS A 287 -12.42 17.84 -27.95
N LEU A 288 -13.71 18.00 -28.23
CA LEU A 288 -14.23 18.79 -29.33
C LEU A 288 -15.32 19.75 -28.82
N LYS A 289 -15.44 20.95 -29.42
CA LYS A 289 -16.43 21.94 -29.08
C LYS A 289 -17.74 21.59 -29.78
N GLY A 290 -18.86 21.63 -29.03
CA GLY A 290 -20.19 21.37 -29.58
C GLY A 290 -20.56 19.88 -29.66
N TYR A 291 -21.67 19.62 -30.35
CA TYR A 291 -22.23 18.30 -30.58
C TYR A 291 -22.32 17.96 -32.05
N PRO A 292 -22.04 16.72 -32.45
CA PRO A 292 -22.33 16.25 -33.79
C PRO A 292 -23.84 16.08 -33.99
N SER A 293 -24.32 16.03 -35.22
CA SER A 293 -25.71 15.72 -35.51
C SER A 293 -26.00 14.24 -35.15
N LEU A 294 -27.25 13.93 -34.79
CA LEU A 294 -27.64 12.52 -34.50
C LEU A 294 -27.37 11.61 -35.70
N ARG A 295 -27.63 12.11 -36.93
CA ARG A 295 -27.34 11.36 -38.16
C ARG A 295 -25.85 11.05 -38.31
N ALA A 296 -24.94 11.95 -37.91
CA ALA A 296 -23.50 11.71 -37.96
C ALA A 296 -23.09 10.66 -36.93
N ILE A 297 -23.67 10.70 -35.72
CA ILE A 297 -23.44 9.72 -34.66
C ILE A 297 -23.81 8.31 -35.13
N GLU A 298 -25.04 8.16 -35.68
CA GLU A 298 -25.55 6.88 -36.21
C GLU A 298 -24.70 6.40 -37.40
N SER A 299 -24.35 7.31 -38.34
CA SER A 299 -23.52 6.97 -39.51
C SER A 299 -22.10 6.58 -39.13
N ALA A 300 -21.59 7.04 -38.01
CA ALA A 300 -20.28 6.63 -37.48
C ALA A 300 -20.33 5.31 -36.71
N GLY A 301 -21.55 4.72 -36.52
CA GLY A 301 -21.75 3.44 -35.87
C GLY A 301 -21.87 3.51 -34.34
N PHE A 302 -22.11 4.70 -33.78
CA PHE A 302 -22.29 4.87 -32.35
C PHE A 302 -23.73 4.60 -31.90
N VAL A 303 -23.90 3.80 -30.86
CA VAL A 303 -25.17 3.45 -30.22
C VAL A 303 -25.22 4.04 -28.83
N SER A 304 -26.37 4.62 -28.49
CA SER A 304 -26.58 5.25 -27.16
C SER A 304 -26.61 4.19 -26.05
N ILE A 305 -25.86 4.41 -24.98
CA ILE A 305 -25.82 3.54 -23.79
C ILE A 305 -26.41 4.20 -22.55
N GLY A 306 -26.75 5.48 -22.59
CA GLY A 306 -27.43 6.15 -21.49
C GLY A 306 -27.03 7.61 -21.27
N THR A 307 -27.65 8.18 -20.25
CA THR A 307 -27.38 9.56 -19.81
C THR A 307 -27.12 9.58 -18.32
N ALA A 308 -26.16 10.38 -17.87
CA ALA A 308 -25.79 10.56 -16.46
C ALA A 308 -25.66 12.04 -16.11
N GLU A 309 -26.21 12.41 -14.96
CA GLU A 309 -25.90 13.68 -14.31
C GLU A 309 -24.68 13.50 -13.42
N GLN A 310 -23.67 14.32 -13.62
CA GLN A 310 -22.39 14.23 -12.93
C GLN A 310 -22.03 15.56 -12.26
N GLU A 311 -21.59 15.49 -11.02
CA GLU A 311 -21.00 16.59 -10.28
C GLU A 311 -19.55 16.25 -9.96
N ASP A 312 -18.60 16.97 -10.56
CA ASP A 312 -17.17 16.77 -10.42
C ASP A 312 -16.59 17.87 -9.50
N THR A 313 -16.20 17.50 -8.27
CA THR A 313 -15.45 18.36 -7.37
C THR A 313 -13.95 18.14 -7.62
N TYR A 314 -13.29 19.12 -8.23
CA TYR A 314 -11.87 19.11 -8.50
C TYR A 314 -11.08 19.51 -7.26
N LEU A 315 -10.02 18.78 -6.97
CA LEU A 315 -9.19 18.94 -5.80
C LEU A 315 -7.76 19.30 -6.19
N ASN A 316 -7.07 20.06 -5.34
CA ASN A 316 -5.68 20.41 -5.56
C ASN A 316 -4.75 19.28 -5.09
N PRO A 317 -4.07 18.54 -5.97
CA PRO A 317 -3.14 17.49 -5.59
C PRO A 317 -1.83 18.04 -4.99
N HIS A 318 -1.50 19.31 -5.27
CA HIS A 318 -0.27 19.98 -4.88
C HIS A 318 -0.54 21.33 -4.20
N PRO A 319 -1.09 21.33 -2.96
CA PRO A 319 -1.42 22.60 -2.26
C PRO A 319 -0.22 23.54 -2.14
N GLU A 320 1.00 23.00 -2.11
CA GLU A 320 2.23 23.77 -2.05
C GLU A 320 2.61 24.47 -3.36
N LYS A 321 1.99 24.09 -4.48
CA LYS A 321 2.23 24.67 -5.82
C LYS A 321 1.09 25.59 -6.28
N ALA A 322 0.32 26.15 -5.33
CA ALA A 322 -0.92 26.89 -5.62
C ALA A 322 -0.75 28.12 -6.53
N ASP A 323 0.47 28.60 -6.76
CA ASP A 323 0.77 29.85 -7.49
C ASP A 323 1.34 29.67 -8.90
N SER A 324 1.51 28.43 -9.39
CA SER A 324 2.01 28.25 -10.76
C SER A 324 0.86 28.15 -11.75
N ASP A 325 0.84 29.02 -12.72
CA ASP A 325 0.15 29.13 -14.03
C ASP A 325 -1.17 28.38 -14.32
N GLY A 326 -1.88 27.84 -13.31
CA GLY A 326 -3.22 27.24 -13.45
C GLY A 326 -3.27 25.97 -14.30
N TYR A 327 -2.12 25.42 -14.73
CA TYR A 327 -2.05 24.17 -15.45
C TYR A 327 -1.78 23.02 -14.48
N PHE A 328 -2.79 22.17 -14.33
CA PHE A 328 -2.64 20.93 -13.56
C PHE A 328 -2.36 19.79 -14.53
N ASP A 329 -1.13 19.32 -14.57
CA ASP A 329 -0.75 18.11 -15.30
C ASP A 329 -1.54 16.90 -14.79
N GLU A 330 -1.88 16.93 -13.52
CA GLU A 330 -2.57 15.89 -12.80
C GLU A 330 -3.99 16.33 -12.41
N ILE A 331 -4.97 15.43 -12.54
CA ILE A 331 -6.36 15.71 -12.19
C ILE A 331 -6.79 14.77 -11.08
N VAL A 332 -7.14 15.38 -9.93
CA VAL A 332 -7.79 14.68 -8.83
C VAL A 332 -9.20 15.23 -8.68
N ARG A 333 -10.21 14.36 -8.65
CA ARG A 333 -11.59 14.77 -8.44
C ARG A 333 -12.43 13.73 -7.73
N LEU A 334 -13.41 14.21 -7.00
CA LEU A 334 -14.55 13.44 -6.53
C LEU A 334 -15.69 13.62 -7.53
N ARG A 335 -16.24 12.54 -8.05
CA ARG A 335 -17.42 12.54 -8.92
C ARG A 335 -18.61 11.99 -8.18
N ARG A 336 -19.69 12.72 -8.22
CA ARG A 336 -21.00 12.27 -7.76
C ARG A 336 -21.90 11.94 -8.96
N GLU A 337 -22.48 10.74 -8.95
CA GLU A 337 -23.49 10.28 -9.91
C GLU A 337 -24.68 9.74 -9.12
N GLY A 338 -25.77 10.50 -9.05
CA GLY A 338 -26.88 10.19 -8.13
C GLY A 338 -26.41 10.16 -6.67
N ASN A 339 -26.50 8.99 -6.03
CA ASN A 339 -26.05 8.78 -4.67
C ASN A 339 -24.65 8.14 -4.57
N ALA A 340 -24.05 7.77 -5.69
CA ALA A 340 -22.74 7.14 -5.73
C ALA A 340 -21.62 8.18 -5.87
N TRP A 341 -20.52 7.95 -5.16
CA TRP A 341 -19.31 8.76 -5.25
C TRP A 341 -18.18 7.94 -5.84
N LYS A 342 -17.37 8.57 -6.68
CA LYS A 342 -16.14 8.00 -7.25
C LYS A 342 -14.97 8.96 -7.02
N PHE A 343 -13.87 8.45 -6.52
CA PHE A 343 -12.59 9.14 -6.57
C PHE A 343 -11.94 8.85 -7.91
N ILE A 344 -11.50 9.88 -8.61
CA ILE A 344 -10.88 9.78 -9.93
C ILE A 344 -9.55 10.53 -9.89
N HIS A 345 -8.48 9.81 -10.18
CA HIS A 345 -7.14 10.36 -10.36
C HIS A 345 -6.68 10.09 -11.79
N LYS A 346 -6.23 11.12 -12.46
CA LYS A 346 -5.60 11.05 -13.78
C LYS A 346 -4.21 11.62 -13.65
N GLY A 347 -3.20 10.81 -13.86
CA GLY A 347 -1.80 11.18 -13.79
C GLY A 347 -1.38 12.25 -14.81
N PRO A 348 -0.08 12.57 -14.89
CA PRO A 348 0.44 13.61 -15.74
C PRO A 348 0.03 13.45 -17.20
N GLN A 349 -0.18 14.56 -17.88
CA GLN A 349 -0.54 14.62 -19.29
C GLN A 349 0.71 14.80 -20.15
N ASN A 350 0.92 13.89 -21.09
CA ASN A 350 2.07 13.96 -22.00
C ASN A 350 1.82 14.81 -23.25
N ASP A 351 0.54 15.07 -23.61
CA ASP A 351 0.14 15.84 -24.78
C ASP A 351 -1.03 16.78 -24.42
N ARG A 352 -1.08 17.98 -25.04
CA ARG A 352 -2.12 18.98 -24.78
C ARG A 352 -3.42 18.72 -25.53
N ILE A 353 -3.31 18.08 -26.70
CA ILE A 353 -4.45 17.78 -27.58
C ILE A 353 -5.03 16.41 -27.23
N PHE A 354 -4.19 15.40 -27.20
CA PHE A 354 -4.56 14.03 -26.87
C PHE A 354 -4.20 13.73 -25.43
N SER A 355 -5.19 13.57 -24.59
CA SER A 355 -4.97 13.17 -23.20
C SER A 355 -4.78 11.68 -23.14
N HIS A 356 -3.54 11.21 -23.26
CA HIS A 356 -3.17 9.79 -23.09
C HIS A 356 -2.79 9.53 -21.65
N ARG A 357 -3.66 8.83 -20.90
CA ARG A 357 -3.51 8.64 -19.45
C ARG A 357 -4.01 7.27 -19.02
N ARG A 358 -3.46 6.77 -17.94
CA ARG A 358 -4.00 5.64 -17.20
C ARG A 358 -4.86 6.18 -16.05
N PRO A 359 -6.20 6.17 -16.18
CA PRO A 359 -7.05 6.71 -15.13
C PRO A 359 -7.22 5.70 -14.01
N LEU A 360 -7.09 6.16 -12.77
CA LEU A 360 -7.55 5.44 -11.58
C LEU A 360 -8.97 5.94 -11.24
N SER A 361 -9.93 5.03 -11.13
CA SER A 361 -11.28 5.33 -10.68
C SER A 361 -11.73 4.31 -9.66
N MET A 362 -12.20 4.77 -8.50
CA MET A 362 -12.67 3.90 -7.43
C MET A 362 -13.93 4.47 -6.78
N GLU A 363 -14.86 3.58 -6.40
CA GLU A 363 -16.02 3.96 -5.61
C GLU A 363 -15.61 4.27 -4.18
N VAL A 364 -16.18 5.33 -3.62
CA VAL A 364 -15.88 5.82 -2.28
C VAL A 364 -17.18 6.08 -1.51
N ASP A 365 -17.17 5.87 -0.22
CA ASP A 365 -18.30 6.17 0.64
C ASP A 365 -18.26 7.61 1.19
N ALA A 366 -19.26 8.01 1.95
CA ALA A 366 -19.37 9.37 2.48
C ALA A 366 -18.23 9.73 3.46
N GLU A 367 -17.71 8.77 4.21
CA GLU A 367 -16.58 8.98 5.13
C GLU A 367 -15.28 9.21 4.32
N ASP A 368 -15.10 8.44 3.26
CA ASP A 368 -13.99 8.60 2.33
C ASP A 368 -14.02 9.97 1.67
N VAL A 369 -15.20 10.43 1.22
CA VAL A 369 -15.39 11.76 0.63
C VAL A 369 -14.95 12.86 1.61
N LEU A 370 -15.33 12.74 2.89
CA LEU A 370 -14.92 13.71 3.92
C LEU A 370 -13.40 13.68 4.15
N ALA A 371 -12.80 12.48 4.20
CA ALA A 371 -11.36 12.32 4.38
C ALA A 371 -10.58 12.90 3.20
N ILE A 372 -11.02 12.64 1.97
CA ILE A 372 -10.40 13.15 0.74
C ILE A 372 -10.49 14.67 0.68
N ARG A 373 -11.67 15.25 0.94
CA ARG A 373 -11.85 16.71 1.00
C ARG A 373 -11.03 17.37 2.11
N GLY A 374 -10.86 16.71 3.24
CA GLY A 374 -10.01 17.21 4.33
C GLY A 374 -8.51 17.22 3.97
N ARG A 375 -8.10 16.39 3.01
CA ARG A 375 -6.70 16.29 2.57
C ARG A 375 -6.35 17.21 1.41
N TYR A 376 -7.27 17.30 0.43
CA TYR A 376 -7.05 18.05 -0.78
C TYR A 376 -7.98 19.28 -0.79
N PRO A 377 -7.44 20.50 -0.83
CA PRO A 377 -8.26 21.70 -0.99
C PRO A 377 -9.10 21.63 -2.27
N GLU A 378 -10.34 22.03 -2.16
CA GLU A 378 -11.25 22.14 -3.30
C GLU A 378 -10.84 23.32 -4.19
N LEU A 379 -10.71 23.07 -5.50
CA LEU A 379 -10.45 24.09 -6.50
C LEU A 379 -11.75 24.67 -7.04
N LEU A 380 -12.64 23.81 -7.50
CA LEU A 380 -13.96 24.15 -7.98
C LEU A 380 -14.83 22.90 -8.16
N THR A 381 -16.13 23.10 -8.25
CA THR A 381 -17.09 22.04 -8.60
C THR A 381 -17.75 22.37 -9.94
N LEU A 382 -17.81 21.39 -10.84
CA LEU A 382 -18.51 21.48 -12.13
C LEU A 382 -19.62 20.45 -12.19
N LYS A 383 -20.80 20.89 -12.66
CA LYS A 383 -21.92 20.01 -12.97
C LYS A 383 -22.02 19.81 -14.46
N LYS A 384 -22.41 18.63 -14.87
CA LYS A 384 -22.63 18.32 -16.29
C LYS A 384 -23.63 17.20 -16.48
N THR A 385 -24.35 17.29 -17.61
CA THR A 385 -25.14 16.19 -18.16
C THR A 385 -24.31 15.51 -19.23
N ARG A 386 -24.10 14.19 -19.12
CA ARG A 386 -23.32 13.37 -20.05
C ARG A 386 -24.21 12.36 -20.75
N ARG A 387 -24.26 12.37 -22.08
CA ARG A 387 -24.81 11.27 -22.87
C ARG A 387 -23.67 10.41 -23.39
N CYS A 388 -23.79 9.10 -23.21
CA CYS A 388 -22.75 8.11 -23.55
C CYS A 388 -23.16 7.27 -24.74
N PHE A 389 -22.19 7.00 -25.63
CA PHE A 389 -22.35 6.18 -26.82
C PHE A 389 -21.13 5.26 -26.99
N ASN A 390 -21.38 4.05 -27.46
CA ASN A 390 -20.32 3.09 -27.85
C ASN A 390 -20.47 2.69 -29.33
N ILE A 391 -19.39 2.26 -29.95
CA ILE A 391 -19.47 1.65 -31.28
C ILE A 391 -19.94 0.19 -31.13
N GLU A 392 -20.99 -0.20 -31.83
CA GLU A 392 -21.56 -1.55 -31.84
C GLU A 392 -20.59 -2.51 -32.52
N GLY A 393 -20.30 -3.66 -31.88
CA GLY A 393 -19.46 -4.73 -32.42
C GLY A 393 -17.95 -4.61 -32.22
N ALA A 394 -17.46 -3.61 -31.48
CA ALA A 394 -16.04 -3.44 -31.17
C ALA A 394 -15.56 -4.35 -30.02
N SER A 395 -15.95 -5.62 -29.99
CA SER A 395 -15.60 -6.56 -28.90
C SER A 395 -14.53 -7.60 -29.26
N ALA A 396 -13.91 -7.49 -30.43
CA ALA A 396 -12.99 -8.53 -30.93
C ALA A 396 -11.53 -8.06 -31.10
N GLY A 397 -11.18 -6.86 -30.66
CA GLY A 397 -9.81 -6.34 -30.69
C GLY A 397 -9.43 -5.70 -29.36
N ASP A 398 -8.14 -5.48 -29.13
CA ASP A 398 -7.59 -4.87 -27.93
C ASP A 398 -8.00 -3.40 -27.71
N SER A 399 -8.79 -2.79 -28.61
CA SER A 399 -9.18 -1.38 -28.57
C SER A 399 -10.65 -1.15 -28.87
N TRP A 400 -11.32 -0.25 -28.13
CA TRP A 400 -12.69 0.20 -28.39
C TRP A 400 -12.84 1.71 -28.26
N PHE A 401 -13.89 2.28 -28.87
CA PHE A 401 -14.12 3.71 -28.89
C PHE A 401 -15.44 4.08 -28.22
N THR A 402 -15.43 5.18 -27.49
CA THR A 402 -16.63 5.78 -26.88
C THR A 402 -16.75 7.24 -27.27
N LEU A 403 -18.01 7.70 -27.40
CA LEU A 403 -18.34 9.10 -27.57
C LEU A 403 -19.16 9.59 -26.39
N HIS A 404 -18.75 10.66 -25.75
CA HIS A 404 -19.48 11.32 -24.68
C HIS A 404 -19.88 12.73 -25.13
N LEU A 405 -21.16 13.05 -25.00
CA LEU A 405 -21.66 14.42 -25.23
C LEU A 405 -21.94 15.06 -23.89
N ASP A 406 -21.12 16.03 -23.53
CA ASP A 406 -21.16 16.72 -22.24
C ASP A 406 -21.76 18.11 -22.40
N ASN A 407 -22.81 18.43 -21.64
CA ASN A 407 -23.24 19.80 -21.38
C ASN A 407 -22.73 20.22 -20.01
N VAL A 408 -21.68 21.05 -19.97
CA VAL A 408 -20.99 21.46 -18.74
C VAL A 408 -21.50 22.83 -18.32
N GLU A 409 -22.03 22.91 -17.09
CA GLU A 409 -22.56 24.16 -16.55
C GLU A 409 -21.51 25.27 -16.58
N GLY A 410 -21.87 26.44 -17.14
CA GLY A 410 -20.96 27.58 -17.28
C GLY A 410 -19.93 27.48 -18.41
N LEU A 411 -19.69 26.29 -19.01
CA LEU A 411 -18.74 26.12 -20.11
C LEU A 411 -19.42 25.86 -21.45
N GLY A 412 -20.56 25.13 -21.46
CA GLY A 412 -21.31 24.80 -22.67
C GLY A 412 -21.15 23.35 -23.13
N ALA A 413 -21.39 23.12 -24.43
CA ALA A 413 -21.44 21.81 -25.05
C ALA A 413 -20.07 21.34 -25.55
N PHE A 414 -19.73 20.06 -25.25
CA PHE A 414 -18.52 19.42 -25.70
C PHE A 414 -18.79 17.97 -26.10
N SER A 415 -17.97 17.48 -27.02
CA SER A 415 -17.86 16.06 -27.34
C SER A 415 -16.50 15.51 -26.91
N GLU A 416 -16.48 14.35 -26.25
CA GLU A 416 -15.23 13.65 -25.90
C GLU A 416 -15.22 12.31 -26.62
N LEU A 417 -14.36 12.17 -27.62
CA LEU A 417 -14.01 10.90 -28.23
C LEU A 417 -12.92 10.24 -27.40
N ARG A 418 -13.09 8.94 -27.12
CA ARG A 418 -12.11 8.18 -26.34
C ARG A 418 -11.81 6.87 -27.03
N ALA A 419 -10.53 6.56 -27.10
CA ALA A 419 -10.03 5.25 -27.44
C ALA A 419 -9.56 4.57 -26.16
N HIS A 420 -9.87 3.30 -26.02
CA HIS A 420 -9.47 2.44 -24.91
C HIS A 420 -8.72 1.26 -25.49
N GLY A 421 -7.52 0.96 -24.97
CA GLY A 421 -6.69 -0.12 -25.47
C GLY A 421 -5.78 -0.71 -24.39
N SER A 422 -5.35 -1.95 -24.57
CA SER A 422 -4.50 -2.69 -23.65
C SER A 422 -3.01 -2.33 -23.77
N SER A 423 -2.62 -1.58 -24.79
CA SER A 423 -1.23 -1.19 -25.07
C SER A 423 -1.04 0.33 -24.99
N GLU A 424 0.22 0.77 -24.84
CA GLU A 424 0.63 2.17 -24.97
C GLU A 424 0.55 2.71 -26.41
N SER A 425 -0.09 1.96 -27.32
CA SER A 425 -0.28 2.40 -28.70
C SER A 425 -1.18 3.63 -28.74
N THR A 426 -0.78 4.63 -29.52
CA THR A 426 -1.58 5.84 -29.74
C THR A 426 -2.66 5.58 -30.78
N HIS A 427 -3.87 6.08 -30.49
CA HIS A 427 -5.03 6.03 -31.40
C HIS A 427 -5.40 7.41 -31.94
N SER A 428 -4.45 8.34 -31.94
CA SER A 428 -4.67 9.74 -32.31
C SER A 428 -5.23 9.88 -33.72
N GLU A 429 -4.71 9.09 -34.69
CA GLU A 429 -5.22 9.12 -36.06
C GLU A 429 -6.66 8.61 -36.18
N GLU A 430 -6.99 7.53 -35.46
CA GLU A 430 -8.34 6.97 -35.43
C GLU A 430 -9.34 7.96 -34.79
N LEU A 431 -8.92 8.63 -33.72
CA LEU A 431 -9.75 9.66 -33.06
C LEU A 431 -10.00 10.85 -33.98
N LEU A 432 -9.00 11.29 -34.74
CA LEU A 432 -9.18 12.37 -35.74
C LEU A 432 -10.12 11.92 -36.88
N ARG A 433 -9.97 10.71 -37.41
CA ARG A 433 -10.87 10.18 -38.45
C ARG A 433 -12.32 10.05 -37.95
N LEU A 434 -12.52 9.66 -36.69
CA LEU A 434 -13.84 9.60 -36.08
C LEU A 434 -14.42 11.01 -35.87
N ALA A 435 -13.59 11.98 -35.46
CA ALA A 435 -14.01 13.37 -35.34
C ALA A 435 -14.48 13.95 -36.68
N GLU A 436 -13.72 13.70 -37.76
CA GLU A 436 -14.09 14.09 -39.11
C GLU A 436 -15.42 13.45 -39.58
N LYS A 437 -15.62 12.14 -39.36
CA LYS A 437 -16.88 11.46 -39.65
C LYS A 437 -18.06 12.02 -38.87
N LEU A 438 -17.83 12.55 -37.68
CA LEU A 438 -18.83 13.21 -36.86
C LEU A 438 -19.07 14.66 -37.28
N GLY A 439 -18.30 15.18 -38.25
CA GLY A 439 -18.46 16.53 -38.81
C GLY A 439 -17.67 17.61 -38.08
N PHE A 440 -16.67 17.26 -37.30
CA PHE A 440 -15.76 18.18 -36.63
C PHE A 440 -14.51 18.47 -37.48
N GLY A 441 -14.06 19.72 -37.45
CA GLY A 441 -12.80 20.16 -38.01
C GLY A 441 -11.70 20.32 -36.94
N LEU A 442 -10.49 20.66 -37.38
CA LEU A 442 -9.36 20.95 -36.48
C LEU A 442 -9.63 22.15 -35.55
N ASP A 443 -10.41 23.11 -36.00
CA ASP A 443 -10.77 24.31 -35.24
C ASP A 443 -11.76 24.02 -34.09
N ASP A 444 -12.38 22.83 -34.10
CA ASP A 444 -13.26 22.38 -33.04
C ASP A 444 -12.52 21.71 -31.89
N ILE A 445 -11.22 21.41 -32.06
CA ILE A 445 -10.39 20.76 -31.03
C ILE A 445 -10.19 21.69 -29.85
N VAL A 446 -10.46 21.16 -28.65
CA VAL A 446 -10.35 21.89 -27.39
C VAL A 446 -9.18 21.37 -26.58
N GLU A 447 -8.19 22.21 -26.36
CA GLU A 447 -7.03 21.89 -25.52
C GLU A 447 -7.39 21.93 -24.04
N GLY A 448 -6.91 20.93 -23.30
CA GLY A 448 -6.95 20.88 -21.86
C GLY A 448 -8.23 20.28 -21.26
N SER A 449 -8.26 20.24 -19.94
CA SER A 449 -9.35 19.67 -19.14
C SER A 449 -10.48 20.68 -18.92
N TYR A 450 -11.67 20.22 -18.49
CA TYR A 450 -12.73 21.12 -18.02
C TYR A 450 -12.30 21.99 -16.85
N LEU A 451 -11.42 21.48 -15.97
CA LEU A 451 -10.80 22.26 -14.91
C LEU A 451 -10.02 23.46 -15.48
N ALA A 452 -9.12 23.21 -16.45
CA ALA A 452 -8.33 24.25 -17.08
C ALA A 452 -9.21 25.30 -17.79
N LEU A 453 -10.28 24.86 -18.49
CA LEU A 453 -11.22 25.74 -19.16
C LEU A 453 -12.00 26.62 -18.16
N ALA A 454 -12.42 26.04 -17.03
CA ALA A 454 -13.15 26.77 -16.01
C ALA A 454 -12.27 27.80 -15.28
N LEU A 455 -11.01 27.47 -15.02
CA LEU A 455 -10.04 28.38 -14.37
C LEU A 455 -9.66 29.56 -15.29
N LYS A 456 -9.53 29.31 -16.61
CA LYS A 456 -9.30 30.41 -17.60
C LYS A 456 -10.44 31.36 -17.72
N LYS A 457 -11.66 30.96 -17.33
CA LYS A 457 -12.88 31.80 -17.43
C LYS A 457 -13.14 32.61 -16.16
N LYS A 458 -12.52 32.26 -15.03
CA LYS A 458 -12.54 33.03 -13.78
C LYS A 458 -11.57 34.19 -13.86
#